data_231ae5cd87b7eb06bb2a26675ed35ab0
#
_entry.id   231ae5cd87b7eb06bb2a26675ed35ab0
#
_cell.length_a   1.000
_cell.length_b   1.000
_cell.length_c   1.000
_cell.angle_alpha   90.00
_cell.angle_beta   90.00
_cell.angle_gamma   90.00
#
_symmetry.space_group_name_H-M   'P 1'
#
loop_
_entity.id
_entity.type
_entity.pdbx_description
1 polymer ?
#
loop_
_entity_poly.entity_id
_entity_poly.type
_entity_poly.pdbx_seq_one_letter_code
_entity_poly.pdbx_strand_id
1 'polypeptide(L)'
;MKSFNHILGAGVLAASVAMSGFASAETLRWARSGDSLTLDPHAQNEGPTHALAHQIYEPLLHRDMDGQITPGLATSWKALDDNPNVWRFALRKGVTFHDGAEFNADDAVYSFKRAMMPTSAMKELLTSVKEIRKVDDHTIDMETNGANPLLINNLTNLFMMDSGWTEANNASAPQDVAAGETTFASQNTNGTGAYMLVSRVPDQKTVLKANPNYWGKGQFPLAASEIVYTPIQSAATRVAALLSGEVDFIQDVPVQDLGRVAGQDGLKVVTAAQNRVIFFGMNSGKADLETDNVDGKNPFADVRVRRAMNIAINRDAIQKVVMRDQSSPTNVI
;
A
#
# COMPACT_ATOMS: atom_id res chain seq x y z
N MET A 1 84.53 -31.48 -23.03
CA MET A 1 83.29 -32.25 -23.36
C MET A 1 82.14 -31.50 -22.80
N LYS A 2 81.25 -30.97 -23.67
CA LYS A 2 80.26 -29.99 -23.38
C LYS A 2 78.90 -30.67 -23.16
N SER A 3 78.21 -30.51 -22.03
CA SER A 3 76.84 -30.95 -21.81
C SER A 3 75.90 -29.79 -22.11
N PHE A 4 74.88 -30.06 -22.93
CA PHE A 4 73.84 -29.18 -23.28
C PHE A 4 72.62 -29.42 -22.30
N ASN A 5 72.27 -28.41 -21.58
CA ASN A 5 71.05 -28.42 -20.78
C ASN A 5 69.91 -27.80 -21.60
N HIS A 6 68.87 -28.56 -21.89
CA HIS A 6 67.57 -28.04 -22.36
C HIS A 6 66.68 -27.72 -21.22
N ILE A 7 66.34 -26.45 -21.09
CA ILE A 7 65.25 -25.95 -20.15
C ILE A 7 63.97 -25.96 -20.97
N LEU A 8 63.07 -26.85 -20.63
CA LEU A 8 61.66 -26.76 -21.03
C LEU A 8 60.94 -25.78 -20.12
N GLY A 9 60.48 -24.65 -20.67
CA GLY A 9 59.58 -23.73 -20.02
C GLY A 9 58.12 -24.22 -20.10
N ALA A 10 57.57 -24.65 -18.99
CA ALA A 10 56.13 -24.93 -18.89
C ALA A 10 55.38 -23.62 -18.63
N GLY A 11 54.67 -23.14 -19.63
CA GLY A 11 53.73 -22.01 -19.51
C GLY A 11 52.47 -22.47 -18.78
N VAL A 12 52.26 -21.97 -17.54
CA VAL A 12 51.00 -22.13 -16.83
C VAL A 12 50.04 -21.07 -17.34
N LEU A 13 49.06 -21.48 -18.13
CA LEU A 13 47.90 -20.64 -18.51
C LEU A 13 46.95 -20.59 -17.31
N ALA A 14 46.99 -19.51 -16.54
CA ALA A 14 46.00 -19.24 -15.51
C ALA A 14 44.67 -18.80 -16.17
N ALA A 15 43.74 -19.72 -16.32
CA ALA A 15 42.36 -19.40 -16.68
C ALA A 15 41.69 -18.76 -15.51
N SER A 16 41.57 -17.42 -15.47
CA SER A 16 40.72 -16.68 -14.56
C SER A 16 39.26 -16.95 -14.91
N VAL A 17 38.65 -17.92 -14.24
CA VAL A 17 37.20 -18.09 -14.24
C VAL A 17 36.66 -16.89 -13.47
N ALA A 18 36.16 -15.88 -14.19
CA ALA A 18 35.32 -14.85 -13.61
C ALA A 18 34.05 -15.57 -13.12
N MET A 19 33.99 -15.92 -11.86
CA MET A 19 32.72 -16.23 -11.18
C MET A 19 31.89 -14.92 -11.17
N SER A 20 31.06 -14.78 -12.19
CA SER A 20 29.89 -13.88 -12.12
C SER A 20 29.09 -14.40 -10.95
N GLY A 21 29.21 -13.74 -9.80
CA GLY A 21 28.33 -14.00 -8.68
C GLY A 21 26.91 -13.77 -9.17
N PHE A 22 26.16 -14.83 -9.38
CA PHE A 22 24.73 -14.75 -9.44
C PHE A 22 24.33 -14.19 -8.09
N ALA A 23 23.92 -12.90 -8.04
CA ALA A 23 23.23 -12.38 -6.90
C ALA A 23 22.03 -13.32 -6.71
N SER A 24 22.08 -14.12 -5.64
CA SER A 24 20.96 -14.97 -5.27
C SER A 24 19.81 -14.00 -5.06
N ALA A 25 18.77 -14.19 -5.84
CA ALA A 25 17.58 -13.41 -5.75
C ALA A 25 16.99 -13.61 -4.34
N GLU A 26 17.09 -12.59 -3.49
CA GLU A 26 16.69 -12.69 -2.08
C GLU A 26 15.16 -12.69 -1.95
N THR A 27 14.66 -13.62 -1.12
CA THR A 27 13.26 -13.60 -0.67
C THR A 27 13.14 -12.67 0.52
N LEU A 28 12.25 -11.68 0.45
CA LEU A 28 11.86 -10.84 1.59
C LEU A 28 10.71 -11.52 2.34
N ARG A 29 10.96 -11.98 3.57
CA ARG A 29 9.93 -12.54 4.47
C ARG A 29 9.35 -11.42 5.31
N TRP A 30 8.12 -11.04 5.00
CA TRP A 30 7.42 -9.91 5.62
C TRP A 30 6.26 -10.38 6.49
N ALA A 31 6.21 -9.95 7.74
CA ALA A 31 5.09 -10.20 8.64
C ALA A 31 4.41 -8.93 9.13
N ARG A 32 3.09 -9.00 9.27
CA ARG A 32 2.23 -7.95 9.80
C ARG A 32 1.12 -8.54 10.68
N SER A 33 0.43 -7.68 11.48
CA SER A 33 -0.63 -8.13 12.39
C SER A 33 -1.92 -8.63 11.71
N GLY A 34 -2.22 -8.17 10.50
CA GLY A 34 -3.42 -8.56 9.75
C GLY A 34 -3.12 -8.92 8.33
N ASP A 35 -4.00 -9.71 7.71
CA ASP A 35 -3.96 -10.00 6.28
C ASP A 35 -4.78 -8.97 5.50
N SER A 36 -4.57 -8.92 4.19
CA SER A 36 -5.47 -8.26 3.25
C SER A 36 -6.82 -8.98 3.24
N LEU A 37 -7.92 -8.25 3.34
CA LEU A 37 -9.27 -8.83 3.29
C LEU A 37 -9.64 -9.33 1.88
N THR A 38 -9.02 -8.76 0.86
CA THR A 38 -9.28 -9.07 -0.54
C THR A 38 -8.07 -8.70 -1.40
N LEU A 39 -8.00 -9.22 -2.62
CA LEU A 39 -7.08 -8.76 -3.65
C LEU A 39 -7.72 -7.73 -4.59
N ASP A 40 -9.03 -7.48 -4.49
CA ASP A 40 -9.72 -6.42 -5.22
C ASP A 40 -9.37 -5.04 -4.63
N PRO A 41 -8.62 -4.19 -5.35
CA PRO A 41 -8.08 -2.95 -4.79
C PRO A 41 -9.13 -1.87 -4.52
N HIS A 42 -10.38 -2.05 -4.98
CA HIS A 42 -11.47 -1.11 -4.76
C HIS A 42 -12.49 -1.59 -3.71
N ALA A 43 -12.38 -2.82 -3.23
CA ALA A 43 -13.37 -3.42 -2.33
C ALA A 43 -13.16 -3.12 -0.86
N GLN A 44 -11.95 -2.69 -0.45
CA GLN A 44 -11.62 -2.37 0.94
C GLN A 44 -10.71 -1.14 1.04
N ASN A 45 -10.92 -0.35 2.10
CA ASN A 45 -10.13 0.85 2.41
C ASN A 45 -9.50 0.69 3.80
N GLU A 46 -8.54 -0.22 3.92
CA GLU A 46 -7.85 -0.49 5.18
C GLU A 46 -6.37 -0.85 4.96
N GLY A 47 -5.56 -0.65 6.02
CA GLY A 47 -4.11 -0.67 5.91
C GLY A 47 -3.47 -1.96 5.38
N PRO A 48 -3.83 -3.18 5.84
CA PRO A 48 -3.27 -4.41 5.31
C PRO A 48 -3.56 -4.63 3.83
N THR A 49 -4.79 -4.37 3.37
CA THR A 49 -5.15 -4.46 1.94
C THR A 49 -4.36 -3.45 1.11
N HIS A 50 -4.26 -2.19 1.54
CA HIS A 50 -3.43 -1.20 0.84
C HIS A 50 -1.96 -1.59 0.79
N ALA A 51 -1.40 -2.11 1.87
CA ALA A 51 0.01 -2.51 1.91
C ALA A 51 0.34 -3.60 0.89
N LEU A 52 -0.56 -4.57 0.71
CA LEU A 52 -0.42 -5.61 -0.31
C LEU A 52 -0.72 -5.07 -1.72
N ALA A 53 -1.79 -4.26 -1.85
CA ALA A 53 -2.18 -3.67 -3.12
C ALA A 53 -1.08 -2.80 -3.74
N HIS A 54 -0.35 -2.01 -2.94
CA HIS A 54 0.80 -1.22 -3.42
C HIS A 54 1.97 -2.03 -3.97
N GLN A 55 2.05 -3.33 -3.71
CA GLN A 55 3.05 -4.20 -4.33
C GLN A 55 2.62 -4.64 -5.74
N ILE A 56 1.31 -4.76 -5.95
CA ILE A 56 0.69 -5.39 -7.12
C ILE A 56 0.14 -4.36 -8.11
N TYR A 57 -0.51 -3.34 -7.59
CA TYR A 57 -1.15 -2.26 -8.35
C TYR A 57 -0.45 -0.93 -8.09
N GLU A 58 -0.68 0.04 -8.96
CA GLU A 58 -0.18 1.39 -8.76
C GLU A 58 -1.31 2.43 -8.89
N PRO A 59 -1.27 3.47 -8.05
CA PRO A 59 -2.12 4.65 -8.22
C PRO A 59 -1.53 5.63 -9.23
N LEU A 60 -2.28 6.67 -9.59
CA LEU A 60 -1.73 7.75 -10.39
C LEU A 60 -0.62 8.51 -9.66
N LEU A 61 -0.74 8.65 -8.36
CA LEU A 61 0.15 9.44 -7.51
C LEU A 61 0.61 8.60 -6.32
N HIS A 62 1.88 8.69 -5.98
CA HIS A 62 2.44 8.10 -4.76
C HIS A 62 2.62 9.14 -3.66
N ARG A 63 2.89 8.64 -2.47
CA ARG A 63 3.33 9.44 -1.33
C ARG A 63 4.71 8.93 -0.91
N ASP A 64 5.68 9.82 -0.79
CA ASP A 64 7.00 9.47 -0.31
C ASP A 64 7.07 9.37 1.23
N MET A 65 8.26 9.08 1.75
CA MET A 65 8.49 8.92 3.20
C MET A 65 8.31 10.22 3.99
N ASP A 66 8.43 11.36 3.33
CA ASP A 66 8.23 12.70 3.93
C ASP A 66 6.76 13.15 3.81
N GLY A 67 5.90 12.30 3.26
CA GLY A 67 4.48 12.56 3.06
C GLY A 67 4.17 13.42 1.84
N GLN A 68 5.15 13.71 0.97
CA GLN A 68 4.96 14.50 -0.23
C GLN A 68 4.34 13.67 -1.35
N ILE A 69 3.52 14.32 -2.18
CA ILE A 69 2.91 13.67 -3.35
C ILE A 69 3.93 13.63 -4.48
N THR A 70 4.16 12.45 -5.01
CA THR A 70 5.13 12.18 -6.07
C THR A 70 4.47 11.47 -7.27
N PRO A 71 5.06 11.55 -8.47
CA PRO A 71 4.55 10.88 -9.65
C PRO A 71 4.50 9.34 -9.50
N GLY A 72 3.35 8.76 -9.85
CA GLY A 72 3.16 7.32 -10.05
C GLY A 72 2.87 7.02 -11.53
N LEU A 73 1.68 6.52 -11.83
CA LEU A 73 1.22 6.33 -13.21
C LEU A 73 0.86 7.65 -13.90
N ALA A 74 0.67 8.74 -13.17
CA ALA A 74 0.69 10.10 -13.73
C ALA A 74 2.06 10.72 -13.56
N THR A 75 2.59 11.33 -14.62
CA THR A 75 3.90 12.01 -14.65
C THR A 75 3.79 13.48 -14.24
N SER A 76 2.61 14.08 -14.42
CA SER A 76 2.30 15.44 -13.98
C SER A 76 0.78 15.61 -13.84
N TRP A 77 0.41 16.61 -13.03
CA TRP A 77 -0.99 17.00 -12.84
C TRP A 77 -1.10 18.49 -12.54
N LYS A 78 -2.17 19.11 -12.98
CA LYS A 78 -2.50 20.50 -12.66
C LYS A 78 -3.98 20.77 -12.81
N ALA A 79 -4.50 21.74 -12.05
CA ALA A 79 -5.78 22.34 -12.33
C ALA A 79 -5.68 23.17 -13.64
N LEU A 80 -6.75 23.20 -14.43
CA LEU A 80 -6.78 24.00 -15.66
C LEU A 80 -6.96 25.48 -15.32
N ASP A 81 -6.25 26.34 -16.03
CA ASP A 81 -6.25 27.78 -15.78
C ASP A 81 -7.62 28.43 -16.06
N ASP A 82 -8.36 27.91 -17.02
CA ASP A 82 -9.69 28.34 -17.42
C ASP A 82 -10.81 27.70 -16.59
N ASN A 83 -10.56 26.57 -15.91
CA ASN A 83 -11.49 25.92 -15.01
C ASN A 83 -10.75 25.20 -13.86
N PRO A 84 -10.56 25.83 -12.69
CA PRO A 84 -9.81 25.26 -11.58
C PRO A 84 -10.47 24.06 -10.90
N ASN A 85 -11.73 23.73 -11.26
CA ASN A 85 -12.39 22.52 -10.82
C ASN A 85 -12.02 21.31 -11.69
N VAL A 86 -11.29 21.49 -12.78
CA VAL A 86 -10.84 20.41 -13.66
C VAL A 86 -9.33 20.20 -13.45
N TRP A 87 -8.99 19.02 -13.02
CA TRP A 87 -7.61 18.57 -12.88
C TRP A 87 -7.23 17.72 -14.09
N ARG A 88 -6.17 18.09 -14.78
CA ARG A 88 -5.58 17.33 -15.88
C ARG A 88 -4.40 16.52 -15.41
N PHE A 89 -4.40 15.22 -15.77
CA PHE A 89 -3.31 14.29 -15.46
C PHE A 89 -2.69 13.80 -16.77
N ALA A 90 -1.36 13.93 -16.90
CA ALA A 90 -0.61 13.31 -17.97
C ALA A 90 -0.15 11.93 -17.51
N LEU A 91 -0.57 10.88 -18.21
CA LEU A 91 -0.28 9.49 -17.87
C LEU A 91 1.09 9.04 -18.39
N ARG A 92 1.71 8.13 -17.69
CA ARG A 92 2.99 7.52 -18.05
C ARG A 92 2.80 6.61 -19.27
N LYS A 93 3.71 6.73 -20.24
CA LYS A 93 3.75 5.90 -21.43
C LYS A 93 4.64 4.66 -21.23
N GLY A 94 4.36 3.58 -21.93
CA GLY A 94 5.15 2.35 -21.90
C GLY A 94 5.03 1.57 -20.60
N VAL A 95 3.97 1.78 -19.84
CA VAL A 95 3.60 0.94 -18.69
C VAL A 95 2.75 -0.22 -19.19
N THR A 96 3.04 -1.42 -18.69
CA THR A 96 2.23 -2.61 -18.98
C THR A 96 1.68 -3.22 -17.69
N PHE A 97 0.49 -3.79 -17.79
CA PHE A 97 -0.04 -4.69 -16.78
C PHE A 97 0.76 -5.99 -16.72
N HIS A 98 0.54 -6.80 -15.70
CA HIS A 98 1.26 -8.05 -15.48
C HIS A 98 1.07 -9.09 -16.60
N ASP A 99 -0.02 -9.04 -17.33
CA ASP A 99 -0.31 -9.89 -18.50
C ASP A 99 0.28 -9.35 -19.81
N GLY A 100 0.83 -8.12 -19.79
CA GLY A 100 1.47 -7.46 -20.92
C GLY A 100 0.59 -6.46 -21.67
N ALA A 101 -0.69 -6.28 -21.30
CA ALA A 101 -1.55 -5.24 -21.84
C ALA A 101 -1.00 -3.85 -21.50
N GLU A 102 -1.10 -2.89 -22.42
CA GLU A 102 -0.63 -1.52 -22.19
C GLU A 102 -1.61 -0.73 -21.33
N PHE A 103 -1.10 -0.02 -20.33
CA PHE A 103 -1.85 0.92 -19.52
C PHE A 103 -2.10 2.22 -20.29
N ASN A 104 -3.33 2.68 -20.32
CA ASN A 104 -3.73 3.92 -21.01
C ASN A 104 -4.86 4.66 -20.28
N ALA A 105 -5.37 5.73 -20.91
CA ALA A 105 -6.41 6.59 -20.34
C ALA A 105 -7.76 5.88 -20.17
N ASP A 106 -8.07 4.87 -20.98
CA ASP A 106 -9.32 4.12 -20.85
C ASP A 106 -9.31 3.33 -19.51
N ASP A 107 -8.17 2.72 -19.14
CA ASP A 107 -8.01 2.00 -17.89
C ASP A 107 -8.08 2.94 -16.68
N ALA A 108 -7.49 4.12 -16.79
CA ALA A 108 -7.56 5.12 -15.72
C ALA A 108 -9.00 5.61 -15.50
N VAL A 109 -9.71 5.97 -16.57
CA VAL A 109 -11.12 6.38 -16.50
C VAL A 109 -11.99 5.25 -15.97
N TYR A 110 -11.78 4.03 -16.46
CA TYR A 110 -12.47 2.83 -15.99
C TYR A 110 -12.25 2.59 -14.48
N SER A 111 -11.01 2.64 -14.04
CA SER A 111 -10.65 2.38 -12.63
C SER A 111 -11.32 3.36 -11.67
N PHE A 112 -11.33 4.64 -12.01
CA PHE A 112 -12.03 5.63 -11.19
C PHE A 112 -13.55 5.42 -11.19
N LYS A 113 -14.15 5.15 -12.35
CA LYS A 113 -15.59 4.85 -12.43
C LYS A 113 -15.94 3.61 -11.61
N ARG A 114 -15.11 2.57 -11.66
CA ARG A 114 -15.26 1.36 -10.83
C ARG A 114 -15.13 1.69 -9.34
N ALA A 115 -14.15 2.50 -8.94
CA ALA A 115 -13.97 2.94 -7.56
C ALA A 115 -15.15 3.80 -7.02
N MET A 116 -15.94 4.42 -7.89
CA MET A 116 -17.15 5.18 -7.53
C MET A 116 -18.41 4.32 -7.40
N MET A 117 -18.38 3.03 -7.76
CA MET A 117 -19.54 2.14 -7.69
C MET A 117 -20.03 1.93 -6.24
N PRO A 118 -21.32 1.61 -6.04
CA PRO A 118 -21.91 1.47 -4.71
C PRO A 118 -21.21 0.46 -3.77
N THR A 119 -20.71 -0.65 -4.33
CA THR A 119 -20.00 -1.70 -3.58
C THR A 119 -18.56 -1.35 -3.25
N SER A 120 -18.00 -0.29 -3.85
CA SER A 120 -16.64 0.15 -3.57
C SER A 120 -16.50 0.79 -2.21
N ALA A 121 -15.51 0.36 -1.42
CA ALA A 121 -15.11 1.04 -0.21
C ALA A 121 -14.26 2.31 -0.48
N MET A 122 -13.83 2.52 -1.74
CA MET A 122 -13.04 3.69 -2.14
C MET A 122 -13.89 4.88 -2.58
N LYS A 123 -15.20 4.72 -2.75
CA LYS A 123 -16.10 5.77 -3.26
C LYS A 123 -16.08 7.05 -2.43
N GLU A 124 -15.88 6.92 -1.12
CA GLU A 124 -15.85 8.08 -0.20
C GLU A 124 -14.68 9.03 -0.49
N LEU A 125 -13.60 8.53 -1.08
CA LEU A 125 -12.45 9.34 -1.50
C LEU A 125 -12.75 10.19 -2.74
N LEU A 126 -13.79 9.83 -3.49
CA LEU A 126 -14.17 10.44 -4.77
C LEU A 126 -15.49 11.21 -4.72
N THR A 127 -16.06 11.48 -3.54
CA THR A 127 -17.38 12.14 -3.38
C THR A 127 -17.44 13.54 -4.01
N SER A 128 -16.31 14.22 -4.12
CA SER A 128 -16.22 15.52 -4.80
C SER A 128 -16.06 15.41 -6.31
N VAL A 129 -15.78 14.22 -6.85
CA VAL A 129 -15.57 14.01 -8.28
C VAL A 129 -16.93 13.93 -8.97
N LYS A 130 -17.11 14.78 -9.98
CA LYS A 130 -18.30 14.88 -10.79
C LYS A 130 -18.19 14.03 -12.06
N GLU A 131 -17.05 14.13 -12.73
CA GLU A 131 -16.79 13.46 -14.00
C GLU A 131 -15.31 13.16 -14.19
N ILE A 132 -15.04 12.03 -14.85
CA ILE A 132 -13.70 11.67 -15.31
C ILE A 132 -13.81 11.33 -16.78
N ARG A 133 -12.99 11.98 -17.62
CA ARG A 133 -13.02 11.81 -19.06
C ARG A 133 -11.64 11.63 -19.65
N LYS A 134 -11.55 10.83 -20.67
CA LYS A 134 -10.38 10.70 -21.54
C LYS A 134 -10.27 11.96 -22.41
N VAL A 135 -9.07 12.53 -22.49
CA VAL A 135 -8.71 13.61 -23.42
C VAL A 135 -8.00 13.02 -24.64
N ASP A 136 -7.02 12.16 -24.39
CA ASP A 136 -6.30 11.33 -25.35
C ASP A 136 -5.81 10.05 -24.67
N ASP A 137 -5.04 9.20 -25.35
CA ASP A 137 -4.61 7.89 -24.82
C ASP A 137 -3.72 8.00 -23.56
N HIS A 138 -3.15 9.17 -23.31
CA HIS A 138 -2.28 9.40 -22.14
C HIS A 138 -2.63 10.67 -21.37
N THR A 139 -3.87 11.14 -21.49
CA THR A 139 -4.34 12.32 -20.76
C THR A 139 -5.78 12.12 -20.31
N ILE A 140 -6.03 12.34 -19.03
CA ILE A 140 -7.39 12.38 -18.46
C ILE A 140 -7.66 13.71 -17.79
N ASP A 141 -8.93 14.10 -17.78
CA ASP A 141 -9.45 15.21 -16.98
C ASP A 141 -10.38 14.66 -15.91
N MET A 142 -10.25 15.19 -14.70
CA MET A 142 -11.12 14.91 -13.56
C MET A 142 -11.77 16.22 -13.11
N GLU A 143 -13.09 16.33 -13.29
CA GLU A 143 -13.88 17.47 -12.85
C GLU A 143 -14.44 17.23 -11.45
N THR A 144 -14.36 18.24 -10.57
CA THR A 144 -14.90 18.21 -9.21
C THR A 144 -16.11 19.14 -9.06
N ASN A 145 -17.00 18.87 -8.09
CA ASN A 145 -18.18 19.67 -7.76
C ASN A 145 -17.85 21.03 -7.10
N GLY A 146 -16.60 21.40 -7.04
CA GLY A 146 -16.05 22.61 -6.43
C GLY A 146 -14.60 22.39 -6.05
N ALA A 147 -13.95 23.37 -5.48
CA ALA A 147 -12.55 23.26 -5.06
C ALA A 147 -12.40 22.14 -4.01
N ASN A 148 -11.54 21.16 -4.29
CA ASN A 148 -11.18 20.11 -3.35
C ASN A 148 -9.65 20.03 -3.19
N PRO A 149 -9.08 20.66 -2.15
CA PRO A 149 -7.64 20.62 -1.90
C PRO A 149 -7.12 19.23 -1.50
N LEU A 150 -8.00 18.33 -1.06
CA LEU A 150 -7.65 16.98 -0.63
C LEU A 150 -7.67 15.95 -1.77
N LEU A 151 -8.20 16.30 -2.95
CA LEU A 151 -8.33 15.37 -4.06
C LEU A 151 -7.02 14.63 -4.37
N ILE A 152 -5.93 15.38 -4.54
CA ILE A 152 -4.62 14.82 -4.88
C ILE A 152 -4.12 13.84 -3.81
N ASN A 153 -4.39 14.12 -2.53
CA ASN A 153 -4.04 13.21 -1.43
C ASN A 153 -4.86 11.92 -1.49
N ASN A 154 -6.14 12.01 -1.84
CA ASN A 154 -7.04 10.87 -1.92
C ASN A 154 -6.64 9.90 -3.05
N LEU A 155 -6.04 10.39 -4.13
CA LEU A 155 -5.64 9.57 -5.28
C LEU A 155 -4.48 8.62 -5.01
N THR A 156 -3.77 8.75 -3.90
CA THR A 156 -2.59 7.92 -3.59
C THR A 156 -2.92 6.46 -3.22
N ASN A 157 -4.18 6.15 -2.95
CA ASN A 157 -4.68 4.79 -2.67
C ASN A 157 -5.75 4.34 -3.68
N LEU A 158 -5.90 5.05 -4.79
CA LEU A 158 -6.82 4.65 -5.87
C LEU A 158 -6.02 3.97 -6.98
N PHE A 159 -6.08 2.66 -6.98
CA PHE A 159 -5.26 1.80 -7.83
C PHE A 159 -5.86 1.64 -9.22
N MET A 160 -5.01 1.58 -10.23
CA MET A 160 -5.42 1.36 -11.61
C MET A 160 -5.56 -0.13 -11.89
N MET A 161 -6.61 -0.49 -12.61
CA MET A 161 -6.93 -1.85 -13.05
C MET A 161 -7.04 -1.87 -14.58
N ASP A 162 -6.68 -2.98 -15.17
CA ASP A 162 -6.89 -3.26 -16.59
C ASP A 162 -8.39 -3.47 -16.84
N SER A 163 -8.98 -2.60 -17.67
CA SER A 163 -10.39 -2.64 -18.04
C SER A 163 -10.75 -3.93 -18.78
N GLY A 164 -9.91 -4.34 -19.74
CA GLY A 164 -10.13 -5.55 -20.53
C GLY A 164 -10.04 -6.83 -19.67
N TRP A 165 -9.07 -6.89 -18.74
CA TRP A 165 -8.94 -8.02 -17.82
C TRP A 165 -10.15 -8.13 -16.89
N THR A 166 -10.63 -7.03 -16.33
CA THR A 166 -11.79 -7.04 -15.43
C THR A 166 -13.07 -7.44 -16.14
N GLU A 167 -13.27 -6.95 -17.37
CA GLU A 167 -14.42 -7.33 -18.20
C GLU A 167 -14.38 -8.82 -18.59
N ALA A 168 -13.24 -9.31 -19.07
CA ALA A 168 -13.06 -10.71 -19.46
C ALA A 168 -13.27 -11.70 -18.31
N ASN A 169 -13.08 -11.27 -17.06
CA ASN A 169 -13.21 -12.12 -15.87
C ASN A 169 -14.46 -11.83 -15.01
N ASN A 170 -15.44 -11.10 -15.54
CA ASN A 170 -16.66 -10.71 -14.82
C ASN A 170 -16.37 -10.01 -13.48
N ALA A 171 -15.33 -9.18 -13.45
CA ALA A 171 -14.87 -8.44 -12.27
C ALA A 171 -15.06 -6.92 -12.43
N SER A 172 -16.00 -6.49 -13.29
CA SER A 172 -16.25 -5.07 -13.57
C SER A 172 -16.79 -4.29 -12.37
N ALA A 173 -17.50 -4.94 -11.46
CA ALA A 173 -17.90 -4.34 -10.17
C ALA A 173 -16.90 -4.71 -9.06
N PRO A 174 -16.64 -3.81 -8.08
CA PRO A 174 -15.92 -4.17 -6.88
C PRO A 174 -16.66 -5.23 -6.07
N GLN A 175 -15.90 -6.15 -5.45
CA GLN A 175 -16.44 -7.15 -4.55
C GLN A 175 -17.27 -6.51 -3.43
N ASP A 176 -18.47 -7.02 -3.18
CA ASP A 176 -19.23 -6.69 -1.97
C ASP A 176 -18.76 -7.58 -0.81
N VAL A 177 -17.80 -7.07 -0.03
CA VAL A 177 -17.24 -7.80 1.11
C VAL A 177 -18.27 -7.94 2.23
N ALA A 178 -19.15 -6.95 2.41
CA ALA A 178 -20.19 -6.98 3.44
C ALA A 178 -21.23 -8.08 3.17
N ALA A 179 -21.51 -8.36 1.90
CA ALA A 179 -22.37 -9.45 1.48
C ALA A 179 -21.67 -10.82 1.47
N GLY A 180 -20.36 -10.88 1.78
CA GLY A 180 -19.59 -12.13 1.72
C GLY A 180 -19.35 -12.61 0.28
N GLU A 181 -19.42 -11.72 -0.71
CA GLU A 181 -19.23 -12.06 -2.10
C GLU A 181 -17.79 -12.54 -2.37
N THR A 182 -17.63 -13.43 -3.34
CA THR A 182 -16.33 -13.80 -3.89
C THR A 182 -16.34 -13.53 -5.38
N THR A 183 -15.43 -12.71 -5.85
CA THR A 183 -15.26 -12.35 -7.26
C THR A 183 -13.93 -12.87 -7.79
N PHE A 184 -13.74 -12.86 -9.11
CA PHE A 184 -12.45 -13.22 -9.70
C PHE A 184 -11.34 -12.27 -9.22
N ALA A 185 -11.59 -10.96 -9.18
CA ALA A 185 -10.63 -9.95 -8.71
C ALA A 185 -10.32 -10.05 -7.20
N SER A 186 -11.19 -10.67 -6.39
CA SER A 186 -10.89 -10.89 -4.97
C SER A 186 -9.81 -11.96 -4.72
N GLN A 187 -9.52 -12.79 -5.72
CA GLN A 187 -8.59 -13.91 -5.64
C GLN A 187 -7.45 -13.85 -6.66
N ASN A 188 -7.59 -13.05 -7.71
CA ASN A 188 -6.63 -12.91 -8.80
C ASN A 188 -6.29 -11.45 -9.03
N THR A 189 -5.13 -11.18 -9.64
CA THR A 189 -4.62 -9.83 -9.83
C THR A 189 -4.04 -9.63 -11.23
N ASN A 190 -4.25 -8.43 -11.79
CA ASN A 190 -3.55 -7.93 -12.97
C ASN A 190 -3.28 -6.44 -12.77
N GLY A 191 -2.15 -6.10 -12.17
CA GLY A 191 -1.73 -4.73 -11.88
C GLY A 191 -0.53 -4.32 -12.72
N THR A 192 -0.03 -3.11 -12.48
CA THR A 192 1.19 -2.56 -13.10
C THR A 192 2.39 -2.59 -12.16
N GLY A 193 2.18 -3.03 -10.92
CA GLY A 193 3.13 -2.89 -9.83
C GLY A 193 4.40 -3.73 -9.96
N ALA A 194 5.29 -3.48 -9.02
CA ALA A 194 6.62 -4.07 -8.96
C ALA A 194 6.62 -5.59 -8.72
N TYR A 195 5.53 -6.13 -8.14
CA TYR A 195 5.40 -7.55 -7.84
C TYR A 195 4.09 -8.12 -8.37
N MET A 196 4.13 -9.41 -8.73
CA MET A 196 3.05 -10.19 -9.29
C MET A 196 2.63 -11.27 -8.30
N LEU A 197 1.34 -11.56 -8.18
CA LEU A 197 0.83 -12.64 -7.34
C LEU A 197 1.30 -14.00 -7.88
N VAL A 198 1.84 -14.83 -6.99
CA VAL A 198 2.15 -16.25 -7.27
C VAL A 198 1.11 -17.16 -6.63
N SER A 199 0.84 -16.94 -5.33
CA SER A 199 -0.15 -17.73 -4.60
C SER A 199 -0.64 -16.98 -3.37
N ARG A 200 -1.85 -17.29 -2.93
CA ARG A 200 -2.40 -16.80 -1.68
C ARG A 200 -3.25 -17.87 -0.99
N VAL A 201 -3.01 -18.02 0.30
CA VAL A 201 -3.91 -18.69 1.22
C VAL A 201 -4.29 -17.65 2.27
N PRO A 202 -5.55 -17.17 2.30
CA PRO A 202 -5.99 -16.13 3.23
C PRO A 202 -5.63 -16.47 4.68
N ASP A 203 -5.22 -15.45 5.44
CA ASP A 203 -4.78 -15.53 6.83
C ASP A 203 -3.57 -16.43 7.10
N GLN A 204 -2.92 -16.95 6.06
CA GLN A 204 -1.75 -17.80 6.19
C GLN A 204 -0.53 -17.26 5.47
N LYS A 205 -0.63 -17.08 4.14
CA LYS A 205 0.52 -16.67 3.34
C LYS A 205 0.11 -16.11 1.98
N THR A 206 0.76 -15.03 1.58
CA THR A 206 0.74 -14.54 0.20
C THR A 206 2.16 -14.50 -0.34
N VAL A 207 2.37 -15.06 -1.53
CA VAL A 207 3.66 -15.09 -2.22
C VAL A 207 3.57 -14.22 -3.47
N LEU A 208 4.50 -13.30 -3.59
CA LEU A 208 4.65 -12.41 -4.74
C LEU A 208 6.03 -12.62 -5.36
N LYS A 209 6.14 -12.51 -6.67
CA LYS A 209 7.41 -12.49 -7.40
C LYS A 209 7.64 -11.14 -8.06
N ALA A 210 8.88 -10.74 -8.22
CA ALA A 210 9.25 -9.51 -8.93
C ALA A 210 8.71 -9.53 -10.37
N ASN A 211 8.14 -8.39 -10.79
CA ASN A 211 7.69 -8.18 -12.17
C ASN A 211 8.90 -7.91 -13.08
N PRO A 212 9.25 -8.80 -14.00
CA PRO A 212 10.41 -8.62 -14.89
C PRO A 212 10.24 -7.42 -15.84
N ASN A 213 8.99 -7.02 -16.09
CA ASN A 213 8.64 -5.93 -16.99
C ASN A 213 8.26 -4.63 -16.26
N TYR A 214 8.54 -4.54 -14.95
CA TYR A 214 8.23 -3.35 -14.18
C TYR A 214 8.88 -2.10 -14.77
N TRP A 215 8.07 -1.11 -15.14
CA TRP A 215 8.50 0.12 -15.78
C TRP A 215 9.50 0.92 -14.93
N GLY A 216 9.32 0.87 -13.59
CA GLY A 216 10.10 1.63 -12.62
C GLY A 216 11.45 1.01 -12.23
N LYS A 217 11.80 -0.19 -12.70
CA LYS A 217 13.01 -0.93 -12.26
C LYS A 217 14.33 -0.18 -12.43
N GLY A 218 14.41 0.74 -13.39
CA GLY A 218 15.59 1.59 -13.58
C GLY A 218 15.73 2.70 -12.54
N GLN A 219 14.62 3.18 -11.99
CA GLN A 219 14.54 4.21 -10.96
C GLN A 219 14.42 3.60 -9.56
N PHE A 220 13.72 2.48 -9.44
CA PHE A 220 13.43 1.76 -8.19
C PHE A 220 13.87 0.30 -8.35
N PRO A 221 15.18 0.00 -8.21
CA PRO A 221 15.66 -1.36 -8.33
C PRO A 221 15.06 -2.25 -7.25
N LEU A 222 14.52 -3.40 -7.66
CA LEU A 222 13.91 -4.35 -6.73
C LEU A 222 15.01 -5.17 -6.07
N ALA A 223 15.15 -5.03 -4.75
CA ALA A 223 16.16 -5.77 -3.98
C ALA A 223 15.74 -7.24 -3.78
N ALA A 224 14.44 -7.50 -3.64
CA ALA A 224 13.90 -8.85 -3.48
C ALA A 224 13.30 -9.35 -4.80
N SER A 225 13.59 -10.61 -5.15
CA SER A 225 12.93 -11.29 -6.28
C SER A 225 11.60 -11.91 -5.90
N GLU A 226 11.40 -12.15 -4.60
CA GLU A 226 10.20 -12.73 -4.04
C GLU A 226 9.86 -12.03 -2.72
N ILE A 227 8.56 -11.85 -2.45
CA ILE A 227 8.04 -11.44 -1.16
C ILE A 227 7.15 -12.57 -0.63
N VAL A 228 7.42 -13.01 0.59
CA VAL A 228 6.57 -13.94 1.34
C VAL A 228 5.93 -13.16 2.47
N TYR A 229 4.67 -12.80 2.31
CA TYR A 229 3.88 -12.10 3.31
C TYR A 229 3.14 -13.09 4.20
N THR A 230 3.32 -12.98 5.53
CA THR A 230 2.73 -13.86 6.53
C THR A 230 2.04 -13.05 7.61
N PRO A 231 0.71 -13.16 7.79
CA PRO A 231 0.02 -12.54 8.91
C PRO A 231 0.41 -13.20 10.23
N ILE A 232 0.91 -12.42 11.18
CA ILE A 232 1.23 -12.87 12.56
C ILE A 232 0.54 -11.89 13.51
N GLN A 233 -0.64 -12.25 14.02
CA GLN A 233 -1.46 -11.38 14.86
C GLN A 233 -0.79 -10.99 16.17
N SER A 234 -0.17 -11.96 16.88
CA SER A 234 0.52 -11.72 18.13
C SER A 234 1.76 -10.84 17.93
N ALA A 235 1.76 -9.67 18.52
CA ALA A 235 2.89 -8.75 18.46
C ALA A 235 4.19 -9.36 19.03
N ALA A 236 4.08 -10.09 20.14
CA ALA A 236 5.22 -10.77 20.77
C ALA A 236 5.80 -11.87 19.86
N THR A 237 4.94 -12.67 19.21
CA THR A 237 5.35 -13.70 18.25
C THR A 237 6.00 -13.07 17.02
N ARG A 238 5.43 -11.97 16.50
CA ARG A 238 5.98 -11.25 15.36
C ARG A 238 7.37 -10.67 15.62
N VAL A 239 7.58 -10.06 16.81
CA VAL A 239 8.91 -9.58 17.23
C VAL A 239 9.87 -10.75 17.43
N ALA A 240 9.45 -11.87 18.03
CA ALA A 240 10.28 -13.05 18.19
C ALA A 240 10.73 -13.63 16.84
N ALA A 241 9.82 -13.73 15.87
CA ALA A 241 10.13 -14.19 14.51
C ALA A 241 11.18 -13.29 13.80
N LEU A 242 11.12 -11.97 14.01
CA LEU A 242 12.14 -11.05 13.50
C LEU A 242 13.50 -11.29 14.18
N LEU A 243 13.52 -11.38 15.49
CA LEU A 243 14.77 -11.54 16.27
C LEU A 243 15.45 -12.90 16.05
N SER A 244 14.67 -13.93 15.69
CA SER A 244 15.20 -15.26 15.33
C SER A 244 15.62 -15.37 13.88
N GLY A 245 15.31 -14.36 13.03
CA GLY A 245 15.56 -14.42 11.59
C GLY A 245 14.58 -15.31 10.82
N GLU A 246 13.43 -15.66 11.40
CA GLU A 246 12.34 -16.34 10.69
C GLU A 246 11.68 -15.41 9.65
N VAL A 247 11.59 -14.11 9.98
CA VAL A 247 11.17 -13.04 9.05
C VAL A 247 12.22 -11.94 9.00
N ASP A 248 12.27 -11.22 7.88
CA ASP A 248 13.26 -10.16 7.61
C ASP A 248 12.70 -8.78 7.91
N PHE A 249 11.39 -8.62 7.81
CA PHE A 249 10.69 -7.35 7.99
C PHE A 249 9.38 -7.55 8.75
N ILE A 250 9.13 -6.70 9.74
CA ILE A 250 7.84 -6.66 10.44
C ILE A 250 7.23 -5.26 10.40
N GLN A 251 5.92 -5.23 10.29
CA GLN A 251 5.07 -4.03 10.38
C GLN A 251 3.85 -4.40 11.24
N ASP A 252 3.49 -3.73 12.28
CA ASP A 252 4.06 -2.61 13.00
C ASP A 252 4.93 -3.14 14.15
N VAL A 253 6.04 -2.45 14.48
CA VAL A 253 6.83 -2.79 15.66
C VAL A 253 6.14 -2.19 16.88
N PRO A 254 5.83 -2.98 17.95
CA PRO A 254 5.27 -2.43 19.18
C PRO A 254 6.22 -1.41 19.80
N VAL A 255 5.68 -0.29 20.27
CA VAL A 255 6.52 0.81 20.82
C VAL A 255 7.39 0.38 22.01
N GLN A 256 6.94 -0.60 22.79
CA GLN A 256 7.72 -1.17 23.91
C GLN A 256 8.92 -2.01 23.45
N ASP A 257 8.91 -2.52 22.22
CA ASP A 257 9.96 -3.38 21.66
C ASP A 257 10.94 -2.62 20.75
N LEU A 258 10.71 -1.33 20.47
CA LEU A 258 11.56 -0.53 19.58
C LEU A 258 13.03 -0.56 20.00
N GLY A 259 13.31 -0.35 21.29
CA GLY A 259 14.69 -0.38 21.83
C GLY A 259 15.32 -1.76 21.72
N ARG A 260 14.56 -2.83 21.92
CA ARG A 260 15.03 -4.22 21.80
C ARG A 260 15.38 -4.57 20.35
N VAL A 261 14.54 -4.16 19.40
CA VAL A 261 14.80 -4.38 17.98
C VAL A 261 15.96 -3.53 17.49
N ALA A 262 16.01 -2.24 17.88
CA ALA A 262 17.10 -1.34 17.49
C ALA A 262 18.46 -1.74 18.06
N GLY A 263 18.50 -2.45 19.20
CA GLY A 263 19.72 -2.94 19.84
C GLY A 263 20.22 -4.28 19.30
N GLN A 264 19.51 -4.92 18.39
CA GLN A 264 19.91 -6.19 17.79
C GLN A 264 20.79 -5.95 16.56
N ASP A 265 21.95 -6.59 16.52
CA ASP A 265 22.86 -6.52 15.38
C ASP A 265 22.16 -6.97 14.06
N GLY A 266 22.37 -6.22 13.01
CA GLY A 266 21.79 -6.49 11.69
C GLY A 266 20.35 -6.03 11.51
N LEU A 267 19.69 -5.50 12.55
CA LEU A 267 18.34 -4.95 12.46
C LEU A 267 18.34 -3.42 12.48
N LYS A 268 17.36 -2.83 11.83
CA LYS A 268 17.13 -1.38 11.81
C LYS A 268 15.64 -1.08 12.03
N VAL A 269 15.36 -0.15 12.94
CA VAL A 269 14.02 0.43 13.08
C VAL A 269 13.91 1.63 12.14
N VAL A 270 12.86 1.65 11.33
CA VAL A 270 12.50 2.77 10.47
C VAL A 270 11.17 3.32 10.97
N THR A 271 11.10 4.63 11.18
CA THR A 271 9.89 5.34 11.60
C THR A 271 9.48 6.35 10.54
N ALA A 272 8.18 6.43 10.29
CA ALA A 272 7.59 7.44 9.42
C ALA A 272 6.29 7.96 10.04
N ALA A 273 5.96 9.22 9.76
CA ALA A 273 4.69 9.79 10.16
C ALA A 273 3.53 9.06 9.44
N GLN A 274 2.49 8.74 10.19
CA GLN A 274 1.26 8.17 9.64
C GLN A 274 0.14 9.20 9.70
N ASN A 275 -0.65 9.30 8.65
CA ASN A 275 -1.90 10.05 8.65
C ASN A 275 -3.01 9.20 9.29
N ARG A 276 -2.89 8.99 10.61
CA ARG A 276 -3.80 8.15 11.40
C ARG A 276 -4.09 8.78 12.74
N VAL A 277 -5.36 8.90 13.08
CA VAL A 277 -5.82 9.37 14.39
C VAL A 277 -6.48 8.22 15.15
N ILE A 278 -6.11 8.07 16.43
CA ILE A 278 -6.79 7.16 17.37
C ILE A 278 -7.74 8.00 18.20
N PHE A 279 -9.01 7.65 18.20
CA PHE A 279 -10.06 8.41 18.87
C PHE A 279 -11.16 7.51 19.44
N PHE A 280 -11.95 8.03 20.37
CA PHE A 280 -13.21 7.43 20.79
C PHE A 280 -14.36 8.05 19.99
N GLY A 281 -14.99 7.23 19.14
CA GLY A 281 -16.23 7.60 18.45
C GLY A 281 -17.42 7.53 19.41
N MET A 282 -18.20 8.63 19.51
CA MET A 282 -19.40 8.69 20.35
C MET A 282 -20.61 8.89 19.47
N ASN A 283 -21.59 7.98 19.54
CA ASN A 283 -22.87 8.15 18.84
C ASN A 283 -23.68 9.22 19.55
N SER A 284 -23.64 10.46 19.08
CA SER A 284 -24.40 11.58 19.70
C SER A 284 -25.75 11.88 19.03
N GLY A 285 -26.06 11.19 17.90
CA GLY A 285 -27.23 11.48 17.07
C GLY A 285 -28.46 10.61 17.34
N LYS A 286 -28.31 9.45 18.03
CA LYS A 286 -29.42 8.55 18.35
C LYS A 286 -29.91 8.82 19.76
N ALA A 287 -31.25 8.74 19.99
CA ALA A 287 -31.84 8.83 21.31
C ALA A 287 -31.39 7.65 22.18
N ASP A 288 -31.42 6.44 21.61
CA ASP A 288 -31.06 5.20 22.28
C ASP A 288 -29.82 4.57 21.63
N LEU A 289 -29.00 3.94 22.46
CA LEU A 289 -27.85 3.14 21.98
C LEU A 289 -28.33 1.70 21.78
N GLU A 290 -27.80 1.02 20.74
CA GLU A 290 -28.15 -0.37 20.43
C GLU A 290 -27.65 -1.36 21.51
N THR A 291 -26.59 -0.97 22.20
CA THR A 291 -25.98 -1.73 23.29
C THR A 291 -25.69 -0.77 24.44
N ASP A 292 -26.62 -0.56 25.35
CA ASP A 292 -26.40 0.25 26.54
C ASP A 292 -26.70 -0.53 27.82
N ASN A 293 -26.18 -0.03 28.92
CA ASN A 293 -26.53 -0.44 30.30
C ASN A 293 -27.08 0.72 31.11
N VAL A 294 -27.67 1.73 30.46
CA VAL A 294 -28.09 3.01 31.07
C VAL A 294 -29.61 3.27 30.89
N ASP A 295 -30.41 2.19 30.76
CA ASP A 295 -31.87 2.21 30.68
C ASP A 295 -32.45 3.19 29.65
N GLY A 296 -32.11 3.03 28.37
CA GLY A 296 -32.70 3.76 27.25
C GLY A 296 -32.30 5.24 27.18
N LYS A 297 -31.19 5.62 27.78
CA LYS A 297 -30.63 6.98 27.69
C LYS A 297 -29.29 6.97 27.00
N ASN A 298 -29.15 7.77 25.95
CA ASN A 298 -27.85 8.00 25.34
C ASN A 298 -27.10 9.12 26.09
N PRO A 299 -26.12 8.80 26.97
CA PRO A 299 -25.37 9.82 27.70
C PRO A 299 -24.54 10.71 26.76
N PHE A 300 -24.19 10.20 25.55
CA PHE A 300 -23.40 10.97 24.58
C PHE A 300 -24.21 12.01 23.82
N ALA A 301 -25.53 12.01 23.92
CA ALA A 301 -26.38 13.12 23.44
C ALA A 301 -26.09 14.42 24.20
N ASP A 302 -25.69 14.34 25.48
CA ASP A 302 -25.31 15.49 26.29
C ASP A 302 -23.89 15.93 25.99
N VAL A 303 -23.72 17.14 25.50
CA VAL A 303 -22.38 17.73 25.18
C VAL A 303 -21.46 17.80 26.40
N ARG A 304 -22.04 17.93 27.63
CA ARG A 304 -21.26 18.00 28.88
C ARG A 304 -20.54 16.67 29.14
N VAL A 305 -21.22 15.55 28.86
CA VAL A 305 -20.63 14.20 28.97
C VAL A 305 -19.49 14.04 28.00
N ARG A 306 -19.69 14.37 26.71
CA ARG A 306 -18.65 14.30 25.71
C ARG A 306 -17.44 15.17 26.07
N ARG A 307 -17.70 16.40 26.58
CA ARG A 307 -16.65 17.32 27.04
C ARG A 307 -15.89 16.76 28.24
N ALA A 308 -16.58 16.18 29.21
CA ALA A 308 -15.96 15.57 30.39
C ALA A 308 -15.02 14.41 29.98
N MET A 309 -15.47 13.51 29.08
CA MET A 309 -14.64 12.44 28.56
C MET A 309 -13.41 12.98 27.83
N ASN A 310 -13.58 14.01 26.99
CA ASN A 310 -12.47 14.63 26.28
C ASN A 310 -11.42 15.24 27.22
N ILE A 311 -11.86 15.88 28.32
CA ILE A 311 -10.97 16.48 29.33
C ILE A 311 -10.29 15.39 30.17
N ALA A 312 -10.95 14.26 30.44
CA ALA A 312 -10.41 13.17 31.24
C ALA A 312 -9.23 12.45 30.54
N ILE A 313 -9.08 12.57 29.23
CA ILE A 313 -7.99 11.94 28.48
C ILE A 313 -6.72 12.79 28.60
N ASN A 314 -5.75 12.30 29.34
CA ASN A 314 -4.43 12.92 29.42
C ASN A 314 -3.57 12.52 28.21
N ARG A 315 -3.67 13.27 27.12
CA ARG A 315 -2.99 12.99 25.84
C ARG A 315 -1.48 13.07 25.96
N ASP A 316 -0.96 13.98 26.78
CA ASP A 316 0.49 14.13 26.99
C ASP A 316 1.07 12.92 27.73
N ALA A 317 0.34 12.39 28.73
CA ALA A 317 0.76 11.17 29.41
C ALA A 317 0.72 9.96 28.46
N ILE A 318 -0.31 9.86 27.60
CA ILE A 318 -0.39 8.81 26.57
C ILE A 318 0.81 8.92 25.62
N GLN A 319 1.12 10.11 25.10
CA GLN A 319 2.28 10.33 24.23
C GLN A 319 3.57 9.87 24.89
N LYS A 320 3.85 10.39 26.08
CA LYS A 320 5.17 10.17 26.74
C LYS A 320 5.33 8.76 27.30
N VAL A 321 4.31 8.27 28.01
CA VAL A 321 4.42 7.03 28.80
C VAL A 321 4.01 5.80 27.98
N VAL A 322 2.87 5.89 27.28
CA VAL A 322 2.31 4.75 26.53
C VAL A 322 2.97 4.65 25.16
N MET A 323 3.01 5.77 24.44
CA MET A 323 3.51 5.81 23.07
C MET A 323 5.02 6.10 22.96
N ARG A 324 5.69 6.39 24.06
CA ARG A 324 7.15 6.64 24.09
C ARG A 324 7.59 7.64 23.03
N ASP A 325 6.85 8.74 22.91
CA ASP A 325 7.02 9.83 21.93
C ASP A 325 6.83 9.41 20.45
N GLN A 326 6.22 8.23 20.19
CA GLN A 326 5.89 7.78 18.84
C GLN A 326 4.49 8.24 18.38
N SER A 327 3.96 9.30 18.95
CA SER A 327 2.67 9.91 18.57
C SER A 327 2.68 11.39 18.87
N SER A 328 1.72 12.10 18.28
CA SER A 328 1.47 13.53 18.57
C SER A 328 0.06 13.70 19.10
N PRO A 329 -0.14 14.41 20.24
CA PRO A 329 -1.47 14.75 20.72
C PRO A 329 -2.22 15.58 19.70
N THR A 330 -3.51 15.26 19.49
CA THR A 330 -4.40 16.06 18.63
C THR A 330 -5.76 16.25 19.28
N ASN A 331 -6.44 17.34 18.90
CA ASN A 331 -7.82 17.63 19.29
C ASN A 331 -8.80 17.55 18.10
N VAL A 332 -8.30 17.17 16.93
CA VAL A 332 -9.08 17.08 15.68
C VAL A 332 -8.86 15.70 15.04
N ILE A 333 -9.83 15.29 14.25
CA ILE A 333 -9.79 14.07 13.43
C ILE A 333 -9.55 14.48 11.99
#